data_2bfe844a50a114da4cbc152ceafd31af
#
_entry.id   2bfe844a50a114da4cbc152ceafd31af
#
_cell.length_a   1.000
_cell.length_b   1.000
_cell.length_c   1.000
_cell.angle_alpha   90.00
_cell.angle_beta   90.00
_cell.angle_gamma   90.00
#
_symmetry.space_group_name_H-M   'P 1'
#
loop_
_entity.id
_entity.type
_entity.pdbx_description
1 polymer ?
#
loop_
_entity_poly.entity_id
_entity_poly.type
_entity_poly.pdbx_seq_one_letter_code
_entity_poly.pdbx_strand_id
1 'polypeptide(L)'
;MSGQLDYEINKELGECYLFMGDLDKAEEYYAKAMTNNGIHPDPYLGLATIAVQRGELDQAMTLYRKASTIEPDDRALSGMALIEMERGEPAEAFTHFKGALSRNPENLVALFGLVRLAHAEGRIEEILPYLQDYLAVDPNKNDVRFTLAGCLVSLGRHAEAGAELETILAKDSRYAAAKDLAEELKRIAA
;
A
#
# COMPACT_ATOMS: atom_id res chain seq x y z
N MET A 1 31.71 4.36 14.90
CA MET A 1 30.53 4.94 15.63
C MET A 1 29.99 6.22 14.97
N SER A 2 30.82 7.11 14.39
CA SER A 2 30.32 8.33 13.71
C SER A 2 29.48 7.99 12.46
N GLY A 3 29.96 7.07 11.61
CA GLY A 3 29.27 6.77 10.34
C GLY A 3 27.84 6.24 10.47
N GLN A 4 27.52 5.47 11.53
CA GLN A 4 26.16 5.01 11.78
C GLN A 4 25.24 6.17 12.23
N LEU A 5 25.73 7.04 13.09
CA LEU A 5 24.97 8.22 13.52
C LEU A 5 24.75 9.19 12.35
N ASP A 6 25.78 9.40 11.52
CA ASP A 6 25.68 10.24 10.33
C ASP A 6 24.67 9.66 9.31
N TYR A 7 24.63 8.33 9.17
CA TYR A 7 23.62 7.64 8.35
C TYR A 7 22.20 7.92 8.85
N GLU A 8 21.93 7.67 10.15
CA GLU A 8 20.59 7.87 10.71
C GLU A 8 20.12 9.32 10.59
N ILE A 9 21.00 10.29 10.91
CA ILE A 9 20.69 11.71 10.80
C ILE A 9 20.34 12.07 9.35
N ASN A 10 21.15 11.64 8.38
CA ASN A 10 20.91 11.96 6.97
C ASN A 10 19.66 11.28 6.42
N LYS A 11 19.38 10.02 6.81
CA LYS A 11 18.17 9.32 6.46
C LYS A 11 16.92 10.07 6.96
N GLU A 12 16.89 10.43 8.26
CA GLU A 12 15.74 11.14 8.84
C GLU A 12 15.54 12.54 8.26
N LEU A 13 16.63 13.25 7.94
CA LEU A 13 16.52 14.53 7.24
C LEU A 13 15.97 14.34 5.82
N GLY A 14 16.40 13.30 5.12
CA GLY A 14 15.82 12.93 3.83
C GLY A 14 14.31 12.69 3.91
N GLU A 15 13.86 11.92 4.89
CA GLU A 15 12.44 11.66 5.14
C GLU A 15 11.66 12.95 5.46
N CYS A 16 12.21 13.81 6.33
CA CYS A 16 11.59 15.09 6.68
C CYS A 16 11.42 15.99 5.46
N TYR A 17 12.46 16.16 4.64
CA TYR A 17 12.38 17.00 3.44
C TYR A 17 11.47 16.39 2.38
N LEU A 18 11.44 15.06 2.24
CA LEU A 18 10.49 14.37 1.35
C LEU A 18 9.04 14.64 1.79
N PHE A 19 8.76 14.55 3.09
CA PHE A 19 7.45 14.87 3.64
C PHE A 19 7.05 16.34 3.42
N MET A 20 8.02 17.26 3.49
CA MET A 20 7.80 18.68 3.21
C MET A 20 7.67 19.01 1.70
N GLY A 21 7.93 18.04 0.82
CA GLY A 21 7.91 18.22 -0.62
C GLY A 21 9.16 18.90 -1.20
N ASP A 22 10.21 19.11 -0.40
CA ASP A 22 11.51 19.64 -0.87
C ASP A 22 12.36 18.48 -1.41
N LEU A 23 12.03 18.07 -2.66
CA LEU A 23 12.61 16.88 -3.27
C LEU A 23 14.13 17.00 -3.46
N ASP A 24 14.63 18.20 -3.73
CA ASP A 24 16.07 18.42 -3.99
C ASP A 24 16.88 18.22 -2.71
N LYS A 25 16.40 18.75 -1.58
CA LYS A 25 17.04 18.49 -0.28
C LYS A 25 16.87 17.05 0.17
N ALA A 26 15.69 16.45 -0.03
CA ALA A 26 15.47 15.05 0.27
C ALA A 26 16.49 14.16 -0.44
N GLU A 27 16.70 14.39 -1.76
CA GLU A 27 17.69 13.68 -2.56
C GLU A 27 19.10 13.87 -2.03
N GLU A 28 19.49 15.12 -1.70
CA GLU A 28 20.82 15.41 -1.13
C GLU A 28 21.08 14.62 0.14
N TYR A 29 20.11 14.59 1.06
CA TYR A 29 20.27 13.88 2.34
C TYR A 29 20.26 12.36 2.20
N TYR A 30 19.41 11.80 1.34
CA TYR A 30 19.46 10.37 1.04
C TYR A 30 20.78 9.96 0.36
N ALA A 31 21.33 10.79 -0.54
CA ALA A 31 22.64 10.56 -1.15
C ALA A 31 23.76 10.57 -0.09
N LYS A 32 23.70 11.46 0.89
CA LYS A 32 24.62 11.45 2.04
C LYS A 32 24.47 10.19 2.90
N ALA A 33 23.23 9.74 3.16
CA ALA A 33 22.99 8.52 3.90
C ALA A 33 23.61 7.30 3.16
N MET A 34 23.47 7.22 1.85
CA MET A 34 24.11 6.17 1.03
C MET A 34 25.64 6.17 1.13
N THR A 35 26.28 7.34 1.18
CA THR A 35 27.74 7.41 1.30
C THR A 35 28.22 6.96 2.68
N ASN A 36 27.40 7.13 3.71
CA ASN A 36 27.74 6.73 5.07
C ASN A 36 27.50 5.23 5.30
N ASN A 37 26.44 4.67 4.69
CA ASN A 37 26.12 3.25 4.79
C ASN A 37 25.22 2.78 3.62
N GLY A 38 25.83 2.51 2.48
CA GLY A 38 25.12 2.08 1.25
C GLY A 38 24.56 0.66 1.27
N ILE A 39 24.63 -0.04 2.41
CA ILE A 39 24.08 -1.41 2.56
C ILE A 39 22.68 -1.43 3.16
N HIS A 40 22.06 -0.28 3.43
CA HIS A 40 20.69 -0.17 3.90
C HIS A 40 19.71 0.14 2.76
N PRO A 41 18.49 -0.42 2.76
CA PRO A 41 17.51 -0.20 1.71
C PRO A 41 16.86 1.19 1.76
N ASP A 42 16.72 1.81 2.93
CA ASP A 42 15.92 3.03 3.14
C ASP A 42 16.30 4.22 2.24
N PRO A 43 17.59 4.58 2.04
CA PRO A 43 17.93 5.67 1.13
C PRO A 43 17.51 5.40 -0.32
N TYR A 44 17.59 4.14 -0.76
CA TYR A 44 17.14 3.75 -2.10
C TYR A 44 15.61 3.84 -2.24
N LEU A 45 14.86 3.50 -1.18
CA LEU A 45 13.40 3.65 -1.13
C LEU A 45 13.00 5.12 -1.18
N GLY A 46 13.69 5.98 -0.41
CA GLY A 46 13.47 7.43 -0.43
C GLY A 46 13.74 8.03 -1.82
N LEU A 47 14.88 7.71 -2.42
CA LEU A 47 15.23 8.15 -3.77
C LEU A 47 14.27 7.63 -4.84
N ALA A 48 13.79 6.37 -4.69
CA ALA A 48 12.77 5.82 -5.59
C ALA A 48 11.46 6.61 -5.50
N THR A 49 11.06 6.99 -4.28
CA THR A 49 9.85 7.81 -4.06
C THR A 49 10.00 9.19 -4.70
N ILE A 50 11.17 9.81 -4.59
CA ILE A 50 11.48 11.10 -5.27
C ILE A 50 11.38 10.94 -6.79
N ALA A 51 11.98 9.89 -7.34
CA ALA A 51 11.92 9.61 -8.78
C ALA A 51 10.48 9.39 -9.26
N VAL A 52 9.63 8.69 -8.49
CA VAL A 52 8.19 8.58 -8.79
C VAL A 52 7.52 9.95 -8.84
N GLN A 53 7.77 10.82 -7.84
CA GLN A 53 7.17 12.15 -7.79
C GLN A 53 7.61 13.06 -8.95
N ARG A 54 8.81 12.82 -9.51
CA ARG A 54 9.32 13.51 -10.71
C ARG A 54 8.86 12.87 -12.02
N GLY A 55 8.18 11.73 -11.97
CA GLY A 55 7.78 10.97 -13.15
C GLY A 55 8.90 10.15 -13.80
N GLU A 56 10.02 9.96 -13.11
CA GLU A 56 11.21 9.23 -13.57
C GLU A 56 11.06 7.73 -13.27
N LEU A 57 10.04 7.09 -13.87
CA LEU A 57 9.59 5.74 -13.49
C LEU A 57 10.64 4.65 -13.71
N ASP A 58 11.52 4.78 -14.73
CA ASP A 58 12.59 3.80 -14.97
C ASP A 58 13.67 3.87 -13.88
N GLN A 59 14.00 5.07 -13.44
CA GLN A 59 14.92 5.29 -12.33
C GLN A 59 14.32 4.77 -11.03
N ALA A 60 13.06 5.08 -10.76
CA ALA A 60 12.34 4.59 -9.59
C ALA A 60 12.33 3.06 -9.53
N MET A 61 12.00 2.39 -10.64
CA MET A 61 12.03 0.93 -10.74
C MET A 61 13.41 0.36 -10.42
N THR A 62 14.47 1.00 -10.93
CA THR A 62 15.85 0.57 -10.68
C THR A 62 16.21 0.69 -9.20
N LEU A 63 15.80 1.78 -8.55
CA LEU A 63 16.05 2.04 -7.13
C LEU A 63 15.26 1.09 -6.22
N TYR A 64 13.99 0.82 -6.52
CA TYR A 64 13.20 -0.17 -5.78
C TYR A 64 13.80 -1.57 -5.90
N ARG A 65 14.23 -1.99 -7.10
CA ARG A 65 14.92 -3.27 -7.29
C ARG A 65 16.21 -3.33 -6.48
N LYS A 66 16.96 -2.22 -6.43
CA LYS A 66 18.19 -2.16 -5.63
C LYS A 66 17.89 -2.30 -4.13
N ALA A 67 16.88 -1.61 -3.62
CA ALA A 67 16.44 -1.76 -2.23
C ALA A 67 16.06 -3.22 -1.92
N SER A 68 15.23 -3.85 -2.76
CA SER A 68 14.82 -5.26 -2.61
C SER A 68 15.98 -6.26 -2.69
N THR A 69 17.08 -5.91 -3.37
CA THR A 69 18.28 -6.77 -3.43
C THR A 69 19.08 -6.70 -2.13
N ILE A 70 19.06 -5.55 -1.45
CA ILE A 70 19.72 -5.36 -0.15
C ILE A 70 18.91 -6.09 0.93
N GLU A 71 17.63 -5.81 1.00
CA GLU A 71 16.70 -6.46 1.92
C GLU A 71 15.31 -6.56 1.28
N PRO A 72 14.66 -7.73 1.34
CA PRO A 72 13.29 -7.87 0.87
C PRO A 72 12.34 -6.96 1.68
N ASP A 73 11.80 -5.93 1.02
CA ASP A 73 11.01 -4.87 1.64
C ASP A 73 9.64 -4.76 0.95
N ASP A 74 8.57 -4.67 1.74
CA ASP A 74 7.20 -4.56 1.25
C ASP A 74 6.93 -3.22 0.54
N ARG A 75 7.61 -2.14 0.95
CA ARG A 75 7.52 -0.81 0.33
C ARG A 75 8.13 -0.83 -1.07
N ALA A 76 9.27 -1.52 -1.24
CA ALA A 76 9.89 -1.67 -2.56
C ALA A 76 8.97 -2.44 -3.52
N LEU A 77 8.38 -3.55 -3.05
CA LEU A 77 7.46 -4.35 -3.86
C LEU A 77 6.21 -3.58 -4.23
N SER A 78 5.58 -2.87 -3.29
CA SER A 78 4.41 -2.04 -3.60
C SER A 78 4.74 -0.86 -4.52
N GLY A 79 5.93 -0.27 -4.38
CA GLY A 79 6.40 0.79 -5.29
C GLY A 79 6.62 0.28 -6.72
N MET A 80 7.23 -0.90 -6.90
CA MET A 80 7.34 -1.54 -8.21
C MET A 80 5.98 -1.84 -8.81
N ALA A 81 5.05 -2.40 -8.02
CA ALA A 81 3.71 -2.72 -8.48
C ALA A 81 2.92 -1.48 -8.96
N LEU A 82 3.07 -0.34 -8.29
CA LEU A 82 2.44 0.90 -8.74
C LEU A 82 2.97 1.36 -10.10
N ILE A 83 4.29 1.26 -10.32
CA ILE A 83 4.90 1.60 -11.61
C ILE A 83 4.42 0.64 -12.71
N GLU A 84 4.35 -0.66 -12.41
CA GLU A 84 3.86 -1.68 -13.35
C GLU A 84 2.39 -1.44 -13.72
N MET A 85 1.56 -1.00 -12.77
CA MET A 85 0.18 -0.59 -13.08
C MET A 85 0.14 0.59 -14.06
N GLU A 86 0.99 1.59 -13.88
CA GLU A 86 1.06 2.74 -14.79
C GLU A 86 1.54 2.35 -16.19
N ARG A 87 2.38 1.30 -16.29
CA ARG A 87 2.87 0.74 -17.55
C ARG A 87 1.88 -0.19 -18.24
N GLY A 88 0.77 -0.52 -17.58
CA GLY A 88 -0.19 -1.50 -18.10
C GLY A 88 0.32 -2.94 -18.01
N GLU A 89 1.08 -3.25 -16.98
CA GLU A 89 1.64 -4.58 -16.65
C GLU A 89 0.91 -5.15 -15.41
N PRO A 90 -0.40 -5.46 -15.50
CA PRO A 90 -1.22 -5.80 -14.32
C PRO A 90 -0.83 -7.15 -13.68
N ALA A 91 -0.31 -8.10 -14.44
CA ALA A 91 0.06 -9.42 -13.92
C ALA A 91 1.29 -9.34 -13.00
N GLU A 92 2.28 -8.54 -13.39
CA GLU A 92 3.48 -8.25 -12.61
C GLU A 92 3.10 -7.47 -11.34
N ALA A 93 2.30 -6.41 -11.49
CA ALA A 93 1.80 -5.60 -10.39
C ALA A 93 1.02 -6.45 -9.37
N PHE A 94 0.16 -7.34 -9.82
CA PHE A 94 -0.60 -8.25 -8.95
C PHE A 94 0.34 -9.16 -8.14
N THR A 95 1.38 -9.67 -8.77
CA THR A 95 2.39 -10.52 -8.13
C THR A 95 3.18 -9.74 -7.07
N HIS A 96 3.60 -8.53 -7.38
CA HIS A 96 4.36 -7.69 -6.46
C HIS A 96 3.51 -7.21 -5.27
N PHE A 97 2.24 -6.82 -5.48
CA PHE A 97 1.35 -6.47 -4.35
C PHE A 97 1.12 -7.66 -3.41
N LYS A 98 0.87 -8.85 -3.95
CA LYS A 98 0.77 -10.06 -3.14
C LYS A 98 2.06 -10.34 -2.36
N GLY A 99 3.20 -10.15 -2.99
CA GLY A 99 4.51 -10.29 -2.35
C GLY A 99 4.72 -9.29 -1.22
N ALA A 100 4.26 -8.05 -1.38
CA ALA A 100 4.29 -7.03 -0.34
C ALA A 100 3.41 -7.41 0.86
N LEU A 101 2.16 -7.81 0.61
CA LEU A 101 1.21 -8.22 1.65
C LEU A 101 1.63 -9.50 2.40
N SER A 102 2.34 -10.41 1.72
CA SER A 102 2.91 -11.59 2.39
C SER A 102 4.02 -11.24 3.38
N ARG A 103 4.67 -10.08 3.23
CA ARG A 103 5.68 -9.58 4.15
C ARG A 103 5.09 -8.70 5.23
N ASN A 104 4.18 -7.84 4.83
CA ASN A 104 3.52 -6.89 5.70
C ASN A 104 2.03 -6.82 5.36
N PRO A 105 1.17 -7.56 6.08
CA PRO A 105 -0.27 -7.52 5.86
C PRO A 105 -0.90 -6.13 6.05
N GLU A 106 -0.22 -5.23 6.78
CA GLU A 106 -0.67 -3.87 7.03
C GLU A 106 -0.28 -2.86 5.94
N ASN A 107 0.39 -3.30 4.86
CA ASN A 107 0.73 -2.42 3.75
C ASN A 107 -0.51 -2.00 2.96
N LEU A 108 -1.09 -0.85 3.33
CA LEU A 108 -2.31 -0.31 2.71
C LEU A 108 -2.12 0.04 1.22
N VAL A 109 -0.91 0.43 0.81
CA VAL A 109 -0.62 0.71 -0.60
C VAL A 109 -0.78 -0.55 -1.43
N ALA A 110 -0.19 -1.65 -0.97
CA ALA A 110 -0.32 -2.95 -1.63
C ALA A 110 -1.76 -3.47 -1.59
N LEU A 111 -2.44 -3.33 -0.44
CA LEU A 111 -3.81 -3.82 -0.27
C LEU A 111 -4.78 -3.12 -1.22
N PHE A 112 -4.81 -1.79 -1.24
CA PHE A 112 -5.71 -1.05 -2.12
C PHE A 112 -5.30 -1.11 -3.60
N GLY A 113 -3.99 -1.21 -3.89
CA GLY A 113 -3.51 -1.50 -5.24
C GLY A 113 -4.03 -2.84 -5.76
N LEU A 114 -3.94 -3.87 -4.93
CA LEU A 114 -4.42 -5.22 -5.25
C LEU A 114 -5.95 -5.25 -5.45
N VAL A 115 -6.70 -4.55 -4.57
CA VAL A 115 -8.16 -4.41 -4.70
C VAL A 115 -8.53 -3.76 -6.05
N ARG A 116 -7.85 -2.67 -6.43
CA ARG A 116 -8.10 -1.98 -7.69
C ARG A 116 -7.86 -2.89 -8.90
N LEU A 117 -6.77 -3.64 -8.91
CA LEU A 117 -6.46 -4.61 -9.96
C LEU A 117 -7.48 -5.74 -10.02
N ALA A 118 -7.83 -6.31 -8.87
CA ALA A 118 -8.78 -7.41 -8.79
C ALA A 118 -10.16 -7.02 -9.31
N HIS A 119 -10.62 -5.79 -9.05
CA HIS A 119 -11.85 -5.28 -9.64
C HIS A 119 -11.75 -5.11 -11.16
N ALA A 120 -10.64 -4.59 -11.68
CA ALA A 120 -10.43 -4.40 -13.10
C ALA A 120 -10.37 -5.73 -13.87
N GLU A 121 -9.81 -6.78 -13.25
CA GLU A 121 -9.62 -8.10 -13.86
C GLU A 121 -10.70 -9.13 -13.50
N GLY A 122 -11.69 -8.77 -12.66
CA GLY A 122 -12.72 -9.71 -12.20
C GLY A 122 -12.21 -10.79 -11.25
N ARG A 123 -11.11 -10.55 -10.54
CA ARG A 123 -10.42 -11.50 -9.65
C ARG A 123 -10.69 -11.21 -8.17
N ILE A 124 -11.86 -10.69 -7.84
CA ILE A 124 -12.21 -10.20 -6.50
C ILE A 124 -12.12 -11.29 -5.43
N GLU A 125 -12.50 -12.53 -5.77
CA GLU A 125 -12.42 -13.66 -4.82
C GLU A 125 -10.98 -13.90 -4.31
N GLU A 126 -9.98 -13.70 -5.17
CA GLU A 126 -8.58 -13.96 -4.82
C GLU A 126 -8.01 -13.01 -3.76
N ILE A 127 -8.64 -11.86 -3.56
CA ILE A 127 -8.11 -10.82 -2.67
C ILE A 127 -8.79 -10.77 -1.30
N LEU A 128 -9.90 -11.50 -1.11
CA LEU A 128 -10.62 -11.50 0.16
C LEU A 128 -9.73 -11.93 1.34
N PRO A 129 -8.86 -12.97 1.23
CA PRO A 129 -7.97 -13.34 2.32
C PRO A 129 -7.05 -12.20 2.79
N TYR A 130 -6.54 -11.37 1.88
CA TYR A 130 -5.64 -10.26 2.25
C TYR A 130 -6.37 -9.16 3.04
N LEU A 131 -7.63 -8.87 2.70
CA LEU A 131 -8.48 -7.95 3.47
C LEU A 131 -8.78 -8.51 4.87
N GLN A 132 -9.02 -9.82 4.96
CA GLN A 132 -9.26 -10.52 6.23
C GLN A 132 -8.00 -10.57 7.10
N ASP A 133 -6.84 -10.86 6.51
CA ASP A 133 -5.55 -10.86 7.22
C ASP A 133 -5.24 -9.48 7.80
N TYR A 134 -5.48 -8.40 7.03
CA TYR A 134 -5.35 -7.04 7.55
C TYR A 134 -6.26 -6.81 8.76
N LEU A 135 -7.54 -7.19 8.65
CA LEU A 135 -8.53 -7.00 9.72
C LEU A 135 -8.30 -7.90 10.93
N ALA A 136 -7.53 -8.98 10.78
CA ALA A 136 -7.06 -9.78 11.90
C ALA A 136 -5.99 -9.05 12.73
N VAL A 137 -5.18 -8.19 12.08
CA VAL A 137 -4.17 -7.35 12.75
C VAL A 137 -4.82 -6.07 13.31
N ASP A 138 -5.56 -5.32 12.49
CA ASP A 138 -6.31 -4.12 12.91
C ASP A 138 -7.82 -4.27 12.68
N PRO A 139 -8.55 -4.85 13.66
CA PRO A 139 -10.00 -5.02 13.56
C PRO A 139 -10.80 -3.71 13.56
N ASN A 140 -10.16 -2.56 13.81
CA ASN A 140 -10.82 -1.27 13.91
C ASN A 140 -10.72 -0.44 12.62
N LYS A 141 -10.02 -0.93 11.60
CA LYS A 141 -9.86 -0.23 10.32
C LYS A 141 -11.14 -0.30 9.49
N ASN A 142 -12.04 0.65 9.72
CA ASN A 142 -13.35 0.69 9.06
C ASN A 142 -13.24 0.79 7.54
N ASP A 143 -12.24 1.49 6.99
CA ASP A 143 -12.05 1.63 5.54
C ASP A 143 -11.74 0.29 4.87
N VAL A 144 -10.88 -0.54 5.50
CA VAL A 144 -10.58 -1.88 4.99
C VAL A 144 -11.80 -2.80 5.11
N ARG A 145 -12.53 -2.72 6.24
CA ARG A 145 -13.77 -3.48 6.44
C ARG A 145 -14.86 -3.09 5.44
N PHE A 146 -15.00 -1.80 5.14
CA PHE A 146 -15.90 -1.31 4.11
C PHE A 146 -15.50 -1.81 2.72
N THR A 147 -14.21 -1.83 2.41
CA THR A 147 -13.69 -2.40 1.17
C THR A 147 -14.01 -3.89 1.05
N LEU A 148 -13.86 -4.65 2.16
CA LEU A 148 -14.26 -6.06 2.20
C LEU A 148 -15.76 -6.23 1.91
N ALA A 149 -16.61 -5.42 2.55
CA ALA A 149 -18.06 -5.44 2.29
C ALA A 149 -18.36 -5.15 0.81
N GLY A 150 -17.71 -4.16 0.20
CA GLY A 150 -17.86 -3.85 -1.23
C GLY A 150 -17.45 -5.02 -2.14
N CYS A 151 -16.34 -5.68 -1.83
CA CYS A 151 -15.90 -6.88 -2.55
C CYS A 151 -16.93 -8.01 -2.46
N LEU A 152 -17.49 -8.24 -1.25
CA LEU A 152 -18.52 -9.25 -1.02
C LEU A 152 -19.81 -8.95 -1.77
N VAL A 153 -20.21 -7.66 -1.85
CA VAL A 153 -21.35 -7.23 -2.68
C VAL A 153 -21.12 -7.55 -4.16
N SER A 154 -19.91 -7.23 -4.67
CA SER A 154 -19.57 -7.52 -6.07
C SER A 154 -19.59 -9.02 -6.41
N LEU A 155 -19.41 -9.87 -5.40
CA LEU A 155 -19.50 -11.34 -5.51
C LEU A 155 -20.92 -11.88 -5.24
N GLY A 156 -21.91 -11.01 -4.99
CA GLY A 156 -23.27 -11.42 -4.61
C GLY A 156 -23.41 -12.00 -3.20
N ARG A 157 -22.36 -11.92 -2.36
CA ARG A 157 -22.33 -12.44 -0.98
C ARG A 157 -22.94 -11.43 0.01
N HIS A 158 -24.21 -11.04 -0.26
CA HIS A 158 -24.89 -9.94 0.41
C HIS A 158 -25.06 -10.12 1.92
N ALA A 159 -25.28 -11.33 2.39
CA ALA A 159 -25.42 -11.59 3.83
C ALA A 159 -24.12 -11.32 4.58
N GLU A 160 -22.98 -11.74 4.00
CA GLU A 160 -21.66 -11.51 4.60
C GLU A 160 -21.28 -10.03 4.54
N ALA A 161 -21.56 -9.36 3.41
CA ALA A 161 -21.38 -7.91 3.30
C ALA A 161 -22.18 -7.17 4.37
N GLY A 162 -23.44 -7.57 4.60
CA GLY A 162 -24.29 -7.00 5.64
C GLY A 162 -23.68 -7.12 7.05
N ALA A 163 -23.11 -8.25 7.40
CA ALA A 163 -22.46 -8.46 8.69
C ALA A 163 -21.23 -7.55 8.89
N GLU A 164 -20.44 -7.34 7.83
CA GLU A 164 -19.30 -6.41 7.89
C GLU A 164 -19.77 -4.96 8.07
N LEU A 165 -20.84 -4.55 7.36
CA LEU A 165 -21.41 -3.22 7.50
C LEU A 165 -22.02 -2.98 8.89
N GLU A 166 -22.69 -3.97 9.47
CA GLU A 166 -23.22 -3.91 10.85
C GLU A 166 -22.07 -3.72 11.85
N THR A 167 -20.94 -4.39 11.64
CA THR A 167 -19.75 -4.22 12.48
C THR A 167 -19.20 -2.80 12.44
N ILE A 168 -19.18 -2.17 11.26
CA ILE A 168 -18.78 -0.76 11.11
C ILE A 168 -19.76 0.13 11.86
N LEU A 169 -21.07 -0.02 11.61
CA LEU A 169 -22.12 0.86 12.14
C LEU A 169 -22.31 0.71 13.66
N ALA A 170 -21.98 -0.44 14.23
CA ALA A 170 -21.94 -0.65 15.67
C ALA A 170 -20.87 0.19 16.37
N LYS A 171 -19.73 0.43 15.69
CA LYS A 171 -18.61 1.24 16.20
C LYS A 171 -18.74 2.72 15.84
N ASP A 172 -19.15 3.00 14.61
CA ASP A 172 -19.37 4.34 14.08
C ASP A 172 -20.69 4.43 13.32
N SER A 173 -21.75 4.77 14.03
CA SER A 173 -23.09 4.92 13.46
C SER A 173 -23.23 6.09 12.47
N ARG A 174 -22.19 6.93 12.33
CA ARG A 174 -22.14 8.07 11.41
C ARG A 174 -21.34 7.77 10.14
N TYR A 175 -20.83 6.56 9.98
CA TYR A 175 -20.11 6.17 8.75
C TYR A 175 -21.10 6.11 7.57
N ALA A 176 -21.22 7.23 6.85
CA ALA A 176 -22.27 7.45 5.86
C ALA A 176 -22.26 6.36 4.76
N ALA A 177 -21.08 6.06 4.17
CA ALA A 177 -20.97 5.08 3.09
C ALA A 177 -21.44 3.68 3.50
N ALA A 178 -21.13 3.24 4.73
CA ALA A 178 -21.61 1.94 5.24
C ALA A 178 -23.12 1.93 5.44
N LYS A 179 -23.71 3.06 5.89
CA LYS A 179 -25.15 3.18 6.06
C LYS A 179 -25.88 3.11 4.73
N ASP A 180 -25.40 3.86 3.73
CA ASP A 180 -26.00 3.89 2.40
C ASP A 180 -25.98 2.51 1.74
N LEU A 181 -24.83 1.81 1.81
CA LEU A 181 -24.67 0.47 1.26
C LEU A 181 -25.54 -0.56 2.01
N ALA A 182 -25.66 -0.46 3.33
CA ALA A 182 -26.53 -1.33 4.13
C ALA A 182 -28.02 -1.14 3.78
N GLU A 183 -28.45 0.10 3.53
CA GLU A 183 -29.82 0.39 3.08
C GLU A 183 -30.08 -0.14 1.67
N GLU A 184 -29.09 -0.07 0.77
CA GLU A 184 -29.18 -0.64 -0.58
C GLU A 184 -29.34 -2.16 -0.52
N LEU A 185 -28.52 -2.86 0.27
CA LEU A 185 -28.63 -4.30 0.45
C LEU A 185 -30.00 -4.74 0.97
N LYS A 186 -30.60 -3.98 1.90
CA LYS A 186 -31.96 -4.25 2.39
C LYS A 186 -33.02 -4.14 1.28
N ARG A 187 -32.85 -3.21 0.35
CA ARG A 187 -33.78 -3.07 -0.81
C ARG A 187 -33.64 -4.20 -1.82
N ILE A 188 -32.43 -4.76 -1.98
CA ILE A 188 -32.17 -5.90 -2.88
C ILE A 188 -32.77 -7.19 -2.30
N ALA A 189 -32.79 -7.32 -0.96
CA ALA A 189 -33.27 -8.51 -0.26
C ALA A 189 -34.80 -8.54 -0.05
N ALA A 190 -35.51 -7.43 -0.31
CA ALA A 190 -36.97 -7.27 -0.14
C ALA A 190 -37.73 -7.58 -1.42
#